data_ef50c8bd2781497063a7745f0f78d6b8
#
_entry.id   ef50c8bd2781497063a7745f0f78d6b8
#
_cell.length_a   1.000
_cell.length_b   1.000
_cell.length_c   1.000
_cell.angle_alpha   90.00
_cell.angle_beta   90.00
_cell.angle_gamma   90.00
#
_symmetry.space_group_name_H-M   'P 1'
#
loop_
_entity.id
_entity.type
_entity.pdbx_description
1 polymer ?
#
loop_
_entity_poly.entity_id
_entity_poly.type
_entity_poly.pdbx_seq_one_letter_code
_entity_poly.pdbx_strand_id
1 'polypeptide(L)'
;STLFTVDNEAMVKSMIPQLFPSLQLLEYFGFAHNGQAELTLDGDKTYTLKPSDPQRAGRAAFQPDSLPFAIAERNVLFTDRYFPEEKIYYILYNSCWGRESEAEFKSREKAASLPSFTEFGQKAFGILQGNPVGKIIFDMRNNGGGNSAQGTAFIERLARFLKQHPGIKTYVVIGRSTFSSAILNTMDFKHLTDAVVVGEQTAGKPNHFGEVRSFQLPGSKLTVAYSTKYFRRTDEEADTITPDVRIEMSFTDFTKGIDPVYEWIKAQ
;
A
#
# COMPACT_ATOMS: atom_id res chain seq x y z
N SER A 1 16.58 8.62 -13.75
CA SER A 1 16.43 7.80 -12.52
C SER A 1 17.42 8.15 -11.41
N THR A 2 18.52 8.86 -11.70
CA THR A 2 19.57 9.20 -10.72
C THR A 2 19.17 10.25 -9.68
N LEU A 3 17.98 10.82 -9.76
CA LEU A 3 17.52 11.93 -8.92
C LEU A 3 16.59 11.49 -7.78
N PHE A 4 16.13 10.26 -7.84
CA PHE A 4 15.32 9.68 -6.77
C PHE A 4 16.05 8.50 -6.16
N THR A 5 16.28 8.55 -4.86
CA THR A 5 16.71 7.39 -4.12
C THR A 5 15.50 6.46 -3.98
N VAL A 6 15.40 5.51 -4.89
CA VAL A 6 14.30 4.55 -4.96
C VAL A 6 14.86 3.13 -5.05
N ASP A 7 14.16 2.17 -4.47
CA ASP A 7 14.58 0.78 -4.49
C ASP A 7 14.37 0.13 -5.87
N ASN A 8 13.29 0.54 -6.57
CA ASN A 8 12.91 -0.10 -7.84
C ASN A 8 11.98 0.77 -8.70
N GLU A 9 11.63 0.26 -9.90
CA GLU A 9 10.73 0.94 -10.84
C GLU A 9 9.29 1.09 -10.31
N ALA A 10 8.78 0.16 -9.50
CA ALA A 10 7.44 0.26 -8.93
C ALA A 10 7.33 1.48 -8.01
N MET A 11 8.39 1.76 -7.22
CA MET A 11 8.46 2.97 -6.40
C MET A 11 8.50 4.24 -7.26
N VAL A 12 9.27 4.26 -8.36
CA VAL A 12 9.25 5.39 -9.31
C VAL A 12 7.83 5.66 -9.79
N LYS A 13 7.12 4.62 -10.24
CA LYS A 13 5.74 4.74 -10.74
C LYS A 13 4.78 5.27 -9.67
N SER A 14 4.98 4.92 -8.40
CA SER A 14 4.15 5.43 -7.29
C SER A 14 4.41 6.91 -6.98
N MET A 15 5.62 7.40 -7.27
CA MET A 15 6.02 8.79 -7.01
C MET A 15 5.67 9.76 -8.14
N ILE A 16 5.60 9.29 -9.39
CA ILE A 16 5.33 10.14 -10.56
C ILE A 16 4.10 11.05 -10.36
N PRO A 17 2.94 10.57 -9.91
CA PRO A 17 1.77 11.43 -9.72
C PRO A 17 1.98 12.57 -8.72
N GLN A 18 2.89 12.41 -7.76
CA GLN A 18 3.21 13.42 -6.75
C GLN A 18 4.18 14.47 -7.27
N LEU A 19 5.07 14.09 -8.17
CA LEU A 19 6.16 14.92 -8.69
C LEU A 19 5.78 15.63 -9.99
N PHE A 20 4.94 14.97 -10.80
CA PHE A 20 4.50 15.46 -12.11
C PHE A 20 3.85 16.85 -12.07
N PRO A 21 3.07 17.25 -11.02
CA PRO A 21 2.49 18.59 -10.94
C PRO A 21 3.50 19.72 -10.68
N SER A 22 4.76 19.41 -10.38
CA SER A 22 5.79 20.43 -10.13
C SER A 22 6.46 20.91 -11.42
N LEU A 23 6.06 22.09 -11.91
CA LEU A 23 6.69 22.69 -13.09
C LEU A 23 8.20 22.87 -12.92
N GLN A 24 8.65 23.27 -11.73
CA GLN A 24 10.10 23.45 -11.44
C GLN A 24 10.88 22.14 -11.63
N LEU A 25 10.31 21.01 -11.25
CA LEU A 25 10.93 19.71 -11.49
C LEU A 25 10.93 19.36 -12.98
N LEU A 26 9.83 19.62 -13.68
CA LEU A 26 9.73 19.39 -15.12
C LEU A 26 10.74 20.25 -15.91
N GLU A 27 10.90 21.52 -15.53
CA GLU A 27 11.91 22.41 -16.12
C GLU A 27 13.34 21.94 -15.83
N TYR A 28 13.63 21.56 -14.58
CA TYR A 28 14.94 21.04 -14.19
C TYR A 28 15.33 19.80 -15.01
N PHE A 29 14.36 18.95 -15.36
CA PHE A 29 14.57 17.75 -16.18
C PHE A 29 14.47 17.98 -17.69
N GLY A 30 14.20 19.19 -18.14
CA GLY A 30 14.04 19.52 -19.55
C GLY A 30 12.72 19.05 -20.18
N PHE A 31 11.73 18.71 -19.36
CA PHE A 31 10.37 18.33 -19.81
C PHE A 31 9.42 19.53 -19.90
N ALA A 32 9.82 20.68 -19.40
CA ALA A 32 9.08 21.93 -19.50
C ALA A 32 10.02 23.06 -19.92
N HIS A 33 9.48 24.02 -20.68
CA HIS A 33 10.20 25.19 -21.19
C HIS A 33 9.31 26.42 -21.13
N ASN A 34 9.89 27.59 -20.85
CA ASN A 34 9.18 28.88 -20.83
C ASN A 34 7.93 28.87 -19.92
N GLY A 35 8.00 28.21 -18.78
CA GLY A 35 6.92 28.16 -17.81
C GLY A 35 5.75 27.28 -18.22
N GLN A 36 5.92 26.33 -19.13
CA GLN A 36 4.88 25.40 -19.55
C GLN A 36 5.45 24.02 -19.92
N ALA A 37 4.64 22.97 -19.78
CA ALA A 37 4.95 21.62 -20.19
C ALA A 37 3.93 21.12 -21.23
N GLU A 38 4.34 20.29 -22.16
CA GLU A 38 3.47 19.60 -23.09
C GLU A 38 3.30 18.14 -22.67
N LEU A 39 2.07 17.69 -22.61
CA LEU A 39 1.70 16.31 -22.28
C LEU A 39 0.90 15.71 -23.43
N THR A 40 1.44 14.67 -24.05
CA THR A 40 0.72 13.91 -25.08
C THR A 40 0.06 12.70 -24.44
N LEU A 41 -1.25 12.58 -24.62
CA LEU A 41 -2.06 11.46 -24.12
C LEU A 41 -2.71 10.74 -25.31
N ASP A 42 -2.94 9.44 -25.15
CA ASP A 42 -3.68 8.58 -26.13
C ASP A 42 -3.19 8.70 -27.58
N GLY A 43 -1.86 8.75 -27.75
CA GLY A 43 -1.18 8.71 -29.05
C GLY A 43 -1.02 10.05 -29.73
N ASP A 44 -2.01 10.95 -29.74
CA ASP A 44 -1.94 12.16 -30.58
C ASP A 44 -2.47 13.45 -29.93
N LYS A 45 -3.12 13.40 -28.77
CA LYS A 45 -3.66 14.59 -28.12
C LYS A 45 -2.62 15.24 -27.22
N THR A 46 -2.11 16.41 -27.63
CA THR A 46 -1.19 17.19 -26.84
C THR A 46 -1.92 18.29 -26.05
N TYR A 47 -1.63 18.36 -24.76
CA TYR A 47 -2.14 19.35 -23.83
C TYR A 47 -0.99 20.19 -23.31
N THR A 48 -1.15 21.52 -23.40
CA THR A 48 -0.19 22.44 -22.79
C THR A 48 -0.59 22.71 -21.35
N LEU A 49 0.27 22.31 -20.42
CA LEU A 49 0.11 22.53 -19.00
C LEU A 49 0.81 23.81 -18.58
N LYS A 50 0.11 24.71 -17.89
CA LYS A 50 0.63 25.94 -17.33
C LYS A 50 0.42 25.98 -15.83
N PRO A 51 1.29 26.65 -15.06
CA PRO A 51 1.03 26.85 -13.64
C PRO A 51 -0.31 27.56 -13.43
N SER A 52 -1.04 27.11 -12.45
CA SER A 52 -2.25 27.77 -11.99
C SER A 52 -2.13 28.12 -10.51
N ASP A 53 -2.78 29.21 -10.10
CA ASP A 53 -2.93 29.51 -8.69
C ASP A 53 -3.75 28.41 -8.02
N PRO A 54 -3.20 27.67 -7.02
CA PRO A 54 -3.93 26.60 -6.34
C PRO A 54 -5.24 27.02 -5.70
N GLN A 55 -5.37 28.32 -5.37
CA GLN A 55 -6.59 28.90 -4.80
C GLN A 55 -7.66 29.21 -5.86
N ARG A 56 -7.24 29.41 -7.12
CA ARG A 56 -8.11 29.73 -8.25
C ARG A 56 -8.35 28.56 -9.19
N ALA A 57 -7.48 27.56 -9.15
CA ALA A 57 -7.67 26.35 -9.94
C ALA A 57 -8.84 25.56 -9.38
N GLY A 58 -9.96 25.60 -10.09
CA GLY A 58 -11.06 24.65 -9.85
C GLY A 58 -10.51 23.24 -10.01
N ARG A 59 -10.53 22.45 -8.95
CA ARG A 59 -10.17 21.04 -9.03
C ARG A 59 -11.30 20.30 -9.72
N ALA A 60 -11.18 20.10 -11.02
CA ALA A 60 -11.98 19.09 -11.70
C ALA A 60 -11.40 17.72 -11.34
N ALA A 61 -11.94 17.10 -10.31
CA ALA A 61 -11.63 15.71 -10.01
C ALA A 61 -12.66 14.84 -10.72
N PHE A 62 -12.21 13.96 -11.61
CA PHE A 62 -13.04 12.88 -12.09
C PHE A 62 -13.32 11.95 -10.90
N GLN A 63 -14.58 11.76 -10.58
CA GLN A 63 -15.02 10.78 -9.60
C GLN A 63 -15.94 9.79 -10.32
N PRO A 64 -15.65 8.49 -10.30
CA PRO A 64 -16.59 7.50 -10.76
C PRO A 64 -17.82 7.47 -9.85
N ASP A 65 -18.97 7.01 -10.37
CA ASP A 65 -20.22 6.91 -9.62
C ASP A 65 -20.10 6.03 -8.36
N SER A 66 -19.19 5.04 -8.40
CA SER A 66 -18.84 4.21 -7.25
C SER A 66 -17.32 3.99 -7.21
N LEU A 67 -16.77 3.94 -6.00
CA LEU A 67 -15.36 3.58 -5.78
C LEU A 67 -15.25 2.15 -5.26
N PRO A 68 -14.30 1.36 -5.77
CA PRO A 68 -13.93 0.08 -5.15
C PRO A 68 -13.59 0.25 -3.67
N PHE A 69 -13.89 -0.77 -2.86
CA PHE A 69 -13.67 -0.73 -1.41
C PHE A 69 -12.25 -0.29 -1.02
N ALA A 70 -11.22 -0.84 -1.67
CA ALA A 70 -9.83 -0.50 -1.39
C ALA A 70 -9.47 0.97 -1.71
N ILE A 71 -10.18 1.61 -2.63
CA ILE A 71 -9.97 3.03 -2.99
C ILE A 71 -10.81 3.94 -2.09
N ALA A 72 -12.06 3.58 -1.84
CA ALA A 72 -12.96 4.34 -0.98
C ALA A 72 -12.39 4.48 0.44
N GLU A 73 -11.83 3.40 0.97
CA GLU A 73 -11.32 3.32 2.34
C GLU A 73 -9.80 3.49 2.44
N ARG A 74 -9.13 4.00 1.39
CA ARG A 74 -7.66 4.11 1.36
C ARG A 74 -7.03 5.00 2.45
N ASN A 75 -7.82 5.87 3.06
CA ASN A 75 -7.35 6.83 4.06
C ASN A 75 -7.50 6.33 5.51
N VAL A 76 -8.15 5.19 5.75
CA VAL A 76 -8.21 4.59 7.08
C VAL A 76 -7.00 3.69 7.29
N LEU A 77 -6.54 3.54 8.53
CA LEU A 77 -5.37 2.71 8.85
C LEU A 77 -5.63 1.24 8.51
N PHE A 78 -6.80 0.75 8.89
CA PHE A 78 -7.29 -0.59 8.59
C PHE A 78 -8.80 -0.66 8.76
N THR A 79 -9.45 -1.51 7.97
CA THR A 79 -10.88 -1.78 8.02
C THR A 79 -11.18 -3.15 7.40
N ASP A 80 -12.41 -3.60 7.51
CA ASP A 80 -12.83 -4.89 6.97
C ASP A 80 -14.25 -4.86 6.43
N ARG A 81 -14.55 -5.81 5.55
CA ARG A 81 -15.90 -6.06 5.06
C ARG A 81 -16.10 -7.55 4.81
N TYR A 82 -17.21 -8.09 5.25
CA TYR A 82 -17.65 -9.44 4.90
C TYR A 82 -18.70 -9.36 3.78
N PHE A 83 -18.51 -10.15 2.74
CA PHE A 83 -19.41 -10.32 1.61
C PHE A 83 -20.04 -11.72 1.71
N PRO A 84 -21.26 -11.84 2.25
CA PRO A 84 -21.85 -13.13 2.59
C PRO A 84 -22.20 -13.99 1.37
N GLU A 85 -22.62 -13.37 0.27
CA GLU A 85 -22.98 -14.09 -0.95
C GLU A 85 -21.78 -14.73 -1.62
N GLU A 86 -20.65 -14.04 -1.65
CA GLU A 86 -19.37 -14.53 -2.18
C GLU A 86 -18.57 -15.35 -1.16
N LYS A 87 -18.98 -15.34 0.12
CA LYS A 87 -18.24 -15.90 1.25
C LYS A 87 -16.81 -15.35 1.34
N ILE A 88 -16.64 -14.07 1.03
CA ILE A 88 -15.35 -13.38 1.04
C ILE A 88 -15.27 -12.51 2.28
N TYR A 89 -14.21 -12.69 3.06
CA TYR A 89 -13.82 -11.75 4.11
C TYR A 89 -12.65 -10.91 3.65
N TYR A 90 -12.87 -9.61 3.50
CA TYR A 90 -11.91 -8.65 2.99
C TYR A 90 -11.38 -7.79 4.14
N ILE A 91 -10.09 -7.89 4.39
CA ILE A 91 -9.34 -7.05 5.34
C ILE A 91 -8.51 -6.08 4.52
N LEU A 92 -8.73 -4.79 4.71
CA LEU A 92 -7.93 -3.71 4.14
C LEU A 92 -6.97 -3.19 5.23
N TYR A 93 -5.67 -3.39 5.01
CA TYR A 93 -4.61 -3.07 5.96
C TYR A 93 -3.68 -2.02 5.34
N ASN A 94 -4.08 -0.74 5.38
CA ASN A 94 -3.38 0.36 4.71
C ASN A 94 -2.17 0.90 5.49
N SER A 95 -2.01 0.53 6.77
CA SER A 95 -0.87 0.97 7.57
C SER A 95 -0.53 -0.05 8.66
N CYS A 96 0.75 -0.33 8.81
CA CYS A 96 1.28 -1.08 9.95
C CYS A 96 1.36 -0.18 11.20
N TRP A 97 0.33 0.63 11.45
CA TRP A 97 0.27 1.58 12.56
C TRP A 97 -1.13 1.58 13.19
N GLY A 98 -1.19 1.87 14.48
CA GLY A 98 -2.43 1.94 15.22
C GLY A 98 -2.18 2.46 16.62
N ARG A 99 -3.17 2.34 17.51
CA ARG A 99 -3.14 2.80 18.89
C ARG A 99 -1.90 2.27 19.64
N GLU A 100 -1.64 0.99 19.53
CA GLU A 100 -0.56 0.33 20.25
C GLU A 100 0.80 0.85 19.81
N SER A 101 1.04 0.93 18.51
CA SER A 101 2.31 1.43 17.95
C SER A 101 2.52 2.92 18.24
N GLU A 102 1.47 3.74 18.19
CA GLU A 102 1.56 5.16 18.55
C GLU A 102 1.91 5.33 20.02
N ALA A 103 1.29 4.54 20.92
CA ALA A 103 1.55 4.60 22.36
C ALA A 103 2.98 4.17 22.73
N GLU A 104 3.51 3.18 22.00
CA GLU A 104 4.83 2.61 22.25
C GLU A 104 5.95 3.51 21.70
N PHE A 105 5.81 3.99 20.45
CA PHE A 105 6.91 4.60 19.71
C PHE A 105 6.85 6.13 19.60
N LYS A 106 5.69 6.76 19.91
CA LYS A 106 5.54 8.22 19.73
C LYS A 106 4.83 8.91 20.89
N SER A 107 3.51 8.81 20.97
CA SER A 107 2.70 9.59 21.90
C SER A 107 1.52 8.80 22.45
N ARG A 108 1.50 8.61 23.80
CA ARG A 108 0.37 7.98 24.49
C ARG A 108 -0.92 8.81 24.39
N GLU A 109 -0.78 10.13 24.36
CA GLU A 109 -1.93 11.03 24.25
C GLU A 109 -2.61 10.88 22.86
N LYS A 110 -1.82 10.94 21.78
CA LYS A 110 -2.33 10.76 20.42
C LYS A 110 -2.84 9.36 20.17
N ALA A 111 -2.28 8.35 20.81
CA ALA A 111 -2.70 6.96 20.68
C ALA A 111 -4.20 6.76 20.99
N ALA A 112 -4.74 7.52 21.97
CA ALA A 112 -6.15 7.41 22.36
C ALA A 112 -7.12 7.72 21.20
N SER A 113 -6.72 8.51 20.22
CA SER A 113 -7.54 8.86 19.04
C SER A 113 -7.42 7.88 17.89
N LEU A 114 -6.50 6.90 17.96
CA LEU A 114 -6.27 5.93 16.90
C LEU A 114 -7.02 4.61 17.16
N PRO A 115 -7.43 3.90 16.09
CA PRO A 115 -8.01 2.58 16.23
C PRO A 115 -6.98 1.57 16.77
N SER A 116 -7.46 0.63 17.58
CA SER A 116 -6.66 -0.49 18.08
C SER A 116 -6.63 -1.63 17.08
N PHE A 117 -5.42 -2.04 16.68
CA PHE A 117 -5.26 -3.21 15.82
C PHE A 117 -5.52 -4.51 16.58
N THR A 118 -5.29 -4.53 17.87
CA THR A 118 -5.63 -5.68 18.74
C THR A 118 -7.14 -5.93 18.78
N GLU A 119 -7.93 -4.87 19.02
CA GLU A 119 -9.40 -4.95 19.00
C GLU A 119 -9.92 -5.32 17.60
N PHE A 120 -9.34 -4.72 16.55
CA PHE A 120 -9.63 -5.06 15.17
C PHE A 120 -9.38 -6.56 14.89
N GLY A 121 -8.23 -7.09 15.30
CA GLY A 121 -7.89 -8.49 15.18
C GLY A 121 -8.88 -9.42 15.90
N GLN A 122 -9.33 -9.05 17.11
CA GLN A 122 -10.35 -9.82 17.84
C GLN A 122 -11.67 -9.86 17.06
N LYS A 123 -12.13 -8.71 16.56
CA LYS A 123 -13.32 -8.62 15.71
C LYS A 123 -13.18 -9.48 14.45
N ALA A 124 -12.04 -9.38 13.76
CA ALA A 124 -11.77 -10.14 12.54
C ALA A 124 -11.87 -11.65 12.76
N PHE A 125 -11.28 -12.16 13.84
CA PHE A 125 -11.41 -13.58 14.19
C PHE A 125 -12.83 -13.97 14.62
N GLY A 126 -13.58 -13.07 15.23
CA GLY A 126 -15.01 -13.27 15.49
C GLY A 126 -15.82 -13.47 14.20
N ILE A 127 -15.52 -12.67 13.15
CA ILE A 127 -16.16 -12.81 11.84
C ILE A 127 -15.77 -14.15 11.18
N LEU A 128 -14.48 -14.51 11.21
CA LEU A 128 -13.99 -15.78 10.66
C LEU A 128 -14.59 -17.01 11.30
N GLN A 129 -14.88 -16.96 12.60
CA GLN A 129 -15.47 -18.06 13.35
C GLN A 129 -17.00 -18.11 13.24
N GLY A 130 -17.64 -16.95 13.12
CA GLY A 130 -19.10 -16.81 13.15
C GLY A 130 -19.78 -16.86 11.78
N ASN A 131 -19.02 -16.88 10.68
CA ASN A 131 -19.57 -16.80 9.33
C ASN A 131 -18.97 -17.86 8.39
N PRO A 132 -19.69 -18.27 7.36
CA PRO A 132 -19.18 -19.18 6.34
C PRO A 132 -18.22 -18.42 5.40
N VAL A 133 -16.93 -18.39 5.75
CA VAL A 133 -15.88 -17.77 4.94
C VAL A 133 -15.21 -18.82 4.06
N GLY A 134 -15.20 -18.60 2.74
CA GLY A 134 -14.50 -19.44 1.76
C GLY A 134 -13.20 -18.81 1.25
N LYS A 135 -13.13 -17.47 1.30
CA LYS A 135 -11.95 -16.72 0.85
C LYS A 135 -11.63 -15.60 1.82
N ILE A 136 -10.34 -15.37 2.06
CA ILE A 136 -9.84 -14.23 2.81
C ILE A 136 -9.00 -13.38 1.85
N ILE A 137 -9.26 -12.08 1.80
CA ILE A 137 -8.43 -11.08 1.13
C ILE A 137 -7.75 -10.26 2.21
N PHE A 138 -6.42 -10.22 2.21
CA PHE A 138 -5.64 -9.34 3.06
C PHE A 138 -4.92 -8.33 2.16
N ASP A 139 -5.46 -7.12 2.07
CA ASP A 139 -5.05 -6.12 1.11
C ASP A 139 -4.09 -5.10 1.74
N MET A 140 -2.87 -5.10 1.25
CA MET A 140 -1.78 -4.19 1.65
C MET A 140 -1.32 -3.29 0.50
N ARG A 141 -2.09 -3.19 -0.61
CA ARG A 141 -1.66 -2.43 -1.79
C ARG A 141 -1.34 -0.96 -1.52
N ASN A 142 -1.98 -0.37 -0.49
CA ASN A 142 -1.77 1.03 -0.08
C ASN A 142 -0.83 1.18 1.13
N ASN A 143 -0.25 0.09 1.64
CA ASN A 143 0.46 0.09 2.93
C ASN A 143 1.93 0.49 2.78
N GLY A 144 2.27 1.68 3.22
CA GLY A 144 3.65 2.20 3.24
C GLY A 144 4.52 1.69 4.40
N GLY A 145 4.00 0.84 5.28
CA GLY A 145 4.74 0.29 6.42
C GLY A 145 4.33 0.85 7.79
N GLY A 146 5.25 0.83 8.73
CA GLY A 146 5.09 1.21 10.14
C GLY A 146 5.77 0.22 11.08
N ASN A 147 5.01 -0.40 11.99
CA ASN A 147 5.46 -1.45 12.91
C ASN A 147 5.00 -2.84 12.41
N SER A 148 5.91 -3.64 11.88
CA SER A 148 5.59 -4.97 11.35
C SER A 148 5.09 -5.96 12.40
N ALA A 149 5.50 -5.83 13.66
CA ALA A 149 5.12 -6.76 14.73
C ALA A 149 3.59 -6.88 14.90
N GLN A 150 2.87 -5.78 14.68
CA GLN A 150 1.40 -5.74 14.72
C GLN A 150 0.79 -6.70 13.67
N GLY A 151 1.26 -6.62 12.41
CA GLY A 151 0.80 -7.51 11.33
C GLY A 151 1.29 -8.94 11.50
N THR A 152 2.57 -9.14 11.89
CA THR A 152 3.16 -10.47 12.12
C THR A 152 2.34 -11.26 13.13
N ALA A 153 1.98 -10.68 14.28
CA ALA A 153 1.17 -11.37 15.30
C ALA A 153 -0.21 -11.79 14.78
N PHE A 154 -0.85 -10.95 13.97
CA PHE A 154 -2.11 -11.28 13.31
C PHE A 154 -1.95 -12.43 12.31
N ILE A 155 -0.93 -12.36 11.45
CA ILE A 155 -0.65 -13.36 10.40
C ILE A 155 -0.32 -14.73 11.03
N GLU A 156 0.48 -14.77 12.09
CA GLU A 156 0.76 -16.01 12.83
C GLU A 156 -0.51 -16.65 13.41
N ARG A 157 -1.41 -15.82 13.97
CA ARG A 157 -2.70 -16.31 14.45
C ARG A 157 -3.57 -16.80 13.30
N LEU A 158 -3.59 -16.08 12.18
CA LEU A 158 -4.32 -16.47 10.98
C LEU A 158 -3.79 -17.79 10.40
N ALA A 159 -2.46 -17.96 10.33
CA ALA A 159 -1.85 -19.20 9.86
C ALA A 159 -2.27 -20.42 10.71
N ARG A 160 -2.33 -20.26 12.03
CA ARG A 160 -2.86 -21.33 12.92
C ARG A 160 -4.34 -21.63 12.66
N PHE A 161 -5.14 -20.59 12.43
CA PHE A 161 -6.54 -20.74 12.09
C PHE A 161 -6.75 -21.47 10.75
N LEU A 162 -5.99 -21.08 9.70
CA LEU A 162 -6.07 -21.69 8.37
C LEU A 162 -5.69 -23.18 8.37
N LYS A 163 -4.72 -23.60 9.19
CA LYS A 163 -4.39 -25.03 9.37
C LYS A 163 -5.57 -25.88 9.86
N GLN A 164 -6.50 -25.27 10.60
CA GLN A 164 -7.71 -25.92 11.09
C GLN A 164 -8.89 -25.79 10.09
N HIS A 165 -8.74 -24.92 9.06
CA HIS A 165 -9.77 -24.62 8.07
C HIS A 165 -9.19 -24.68 6.65
N PRO A 166 -8.70 -25.86 6.18
CA PRO A 166 -7.95 -25.99 4.92
C PRO A 166 -8.77 -25.66 3.65
N GLY A 167 -10.09 -25.52 3.78
CA GLY A 167 -10.96 -25.12 2.67
C GLY A 167 -10.97 -23.60 2.39
N ILE A 168 -10.38 -22.79 3.27
CA ILE A 168 -10.34 -21.33 3.10
C ILE A 168 -9.14 -20.93 2.23
N LYS A 169 -9.42 -20.35 1.08
CA LYS A 169 -8.38 -19.75 0.21
C LYS A 169 -7.98 -18.37 0.73
N THR A 170 -6.70 -18.09 0.77
CA THR A 170 -6.16 -16.79 1.23
C THR A 170 -5.43 -16.08 0.12
N TYR A 171 -5.73 -14.79 -0.05
CA TYR A 171 -5.12 -13.93 -1.05
C TYR A 171 -4.51 -12.71 -0.35
N VAL A 172 -3.26 -12.40 -0.70
CA VAL A 172 -2.56 -11.21 -0.22
C VAL A 172 -2.40 -10.24 -1.37
N VAL A 173 -3.00 -9.06 -1.24
CA VAL A 173 -2.93 -8.06 -2.29
C VAL A 173 -1.81 -7.08 -2.00
N ILE A 174 -0.90 -6.94 -2.93
CA ILE A 174 0.23 -6.00 -2.88
C ILE A 174 0.16 -5.00 -4.05
N GLY A 175 0.90 -3.89 -3.93
CA GLY A 175 0.92 -2.85 -4.95
C GLY A 175 2.13 -1.95 -4.85
N ARG A 176 2.19 -0.95 -5.73
CA ARG A 176 3.31 0.02 -5.85
C ARG A 176 3.53 0.88 -4.59
N SER A 177 2.61 0.86 -3.63
CA SER A 177 2.76 1.54 -2.34
C SER A 177 3.06 0.57 -1.19
N THR A 178 3.07 -0.75 -1.44
CA THR A 178 3.48 -1.73 -0.43
C THR A 178 4.97 -1.58 -0.16
N PHE A 179 5.32 -1.14 1.08
CA PHE A 179 6.69 -0.78 1.41
C PHE A 179 7.03 -1.11 2.88
N SER A 180 8.33 -1.23 3.18
CA SER A 180 8.88 -1.39 4.54
C SER A 180 8.19 -2.52 5.32
N SER A 181 7.57 -2.26 6.48
CA SER A 181 6.90 -3.26 7.31
C SER A 181 5.79 -4.05 6.59
N ALA A 182 5.14 -3.47 5.58
CA ALA A 182 4.18 -4.21 4.77
C ALA A 182 4.85 -5.28 3.89
N ILE A 183 6.09 -5.03 3.44
CA ILE A 183 6.91 -6.05 2.76
C ILE A 183 7.24 -7.19 3.74
N LEU A 184 7.62 -6.87 4.98
CA LEU A 184 7.89 -7.89 6.00
C LEU A 184 6.65 -8.75 6.25
N ASN A 185 5.46 -8.14 6.37
CA ASN A 185 4.21 -8.87 6.54
C ASN A 185 3.80 -9.68 5.28
N THR A 186 4.11 -9.19 4.07
CA THR A 186 3.92 -10.00 2.87
C THR A 186 4.81 -11.25 2.91
N MET A 187 6.07 -11.13 3.34
CA MET A 187 6.96 -12.27 3.53
C MET A 187 6.49 -13.20 4.65
N ASP A 188 5.88 -12.67 5.73
CA ASP A 188 5.26 -13.50 6.77
C ASP A 188 4.16 -14.39 6.17
N PHE A 189 3.26 -13.85 5.34
CA PHE A 189 2.27 -14.65 4.62
C PHE A 189 2.90 -15.73 3.75
N LYS A 190 3.92 -15.38 2.96
CA LYS A 190 4.63 -16.35 2.09
C LYS A 190 5.31 -17.48 2.87
N HIS A 191 5.78 -17.22 4.07
CA HIS A 191 6.47 -18.22 4.90
C HIS A 191 5.53 -19.06 5.77
N LEU A 192 4.40 -18.51 6.18
CA LEU A 192 3.53 -19.11 7.20
C LEU A 192 2.23 -19.70 6.64
N THR A 193 1.88 -19.36 5.40
CA THR A 193 0.61 -19.75 4.77
C THR A 193 0.80 -20.13 3.30
N ASP A 194 -0.23 -20.73 2.70
CA ASP A 194 -0.33 -20.99 1.26
C ASP A 194 -1.06 -19.85 0.52
N ALA A 195 -0.94 -18.63 1.01
CA ALA A 195 -1.61 -17.48 0.42
C ALA A 195 -1.05 -17.14 -0.96
N VAL A 196 -1.94 -16.90 -1.91
CA VAL A 196 -1.61 -16.42 -3.25
C VAL A 196 -1.41 -14.91 -3.19
N VAL A 197 -0.24 -14.44 -3.64
CA VAL A 197 0.07 -13.01 -3.72
C VAL A 197 -0.41 -12.44 -5.04
N VAL A 198 -1.26 -11.41 -4.99
CA VAL A 198 -1.94 -10.85 -6.17
C VAL A 198 -1.71 -9.34 -6.25
N GLY A 199 -1.71 -8.78 -7.46
CA GLY A 199 -1.67 -7.34 -7.69
C GLY A 199 -0.43 -6.87 -8.40
N GLU A 200 0.24 -5.84 -7.91
CA GLU A 200 1.41 -5.24 -8.54
C GLU A 200 2.68 -5.44 -7.68
N GLN A 201 3.84 -5.28 -8.30
CA GLN A 201 5.12 -5.32 -7.62
C GLN A 201 5.20 -4.31 -6.47
N THR A 202 5.88 -4.68 -5.39
CA THR A 202 6.09 -3.81 -4.22
C THR A 202 7.07 -2.67 -4.50
N ALA A 203 6.93 -1.56 -3.75
CA ALA A 203 7.81 -0.39 -3.86
C ALA A 203 9.24 -0.64 -3.34
N GLY A 204 9.50 -1.73 -2.64
CA GLY A 204 10.82 -2.02 -2.07
C GLY A 204 11.15 -3.50 -2.09
N LYS A 205 12.36 -3.80 -1.63
CA LYS A 205 12.99 -5.12 -1.64
C LYS A 205 12.53 -5.99 -0.46
N PRO A 206 12.43 -7.33 -0.62
CA PRO A 206 12.20 -8.23 0.51
C PRO A 206 13.33 -8.13 1.56
N ASN A 207 14.58 -8.00 1.10
CA ASN A 207 15.74 -7.72 1.94
C ASN A 207 16.05 -6.23 1.91
N HIS A 208 15.90 -5.53 3.02
CA HIS A 208 16.07 -4.07 3.04
C HIS A 208 16.55 -3.55 4.41
N PHE A 209 17.11 -2.34 4.38
CA PHE A 209 17.44 -1.61 5.59
C PHE A 209 16.20 -0.87 6.14
N GLY A 210 16.04 -0.86 7.47
CA GLY A 210 14.92 -0.20 8.15
C GLY A 210 15.28 0.21 9.58
N GLU A 211 14.27 0.37 10.45
CA GLU A 211 14.40 0.99 11.78
C GLU A 211 15.08 2.36 11.70
N VAL A 212 14.44 3.28 10.99
CA VAL A 212 14.98 4.60 10.71
C VAL A 212 15.08 5.43 11.98
N ARG A 213 16.27 5.99 12.23
CA ARG A 213 16.54 7.02 13.23
C ARG A 213 16.92 8.31 12.53
N SER A 214 16.79 9.42 13.23
CA SER A 214 17.16 10.71 12.68
C SER A 214 17.82 11.61 13.74
N PHE A 215 18.63 12.55 13.24
CA PHE A 215 19.19 13.65 14.03
C PHE A 215 19.22 14.92 13.21
N GLN A 216 19.29 16.06 13.87
CA GLN A 216 19.45 17.35 13.17
C GLN A 216 20.92 17.80 13.19
N LEU A 217 21.39 18.29 12.05
CA LEU A 217 22.69 18.94 11.94
C LEU A 217 22.68 20.26 12.74
N PRO A 218 23.67 20.51 13.60
CA PRO A 218 23.64 21.68 14.50
C PRO A 218 23.61 23.03 13.77
N GLY A 219 24.32 23.14 12.65
CA GLY A 219 24.42 24.36 11.88
C GLY A 219 23.24 24.60 10.95
N SER A 220 22.99 23.69 10.01
CA SER A 220 21.98 23.85 8.95
C SER A 220 20.55 23.48 9.40
N LYS A 221 20.40 22.83 10.55
CA LYS A 221 19.12 22.27 11.03
C LYS A 221 18.47 21.23 10.10
N LEU A 222 19.20 20.75 9.10
CA LEU A 222 18.76 19.67 8.24
C LEU A 222 18.63 18.37 9.05
N THR A 223 17.54 17.65 8.82
CA THR A 223 17.34 16.33 9.42
C THR A 223 18.03 15.28 8.56
N VAL A 224 18.91 14.49 9.18
CA VAL A 224 19.54 13.31 8.57
C VAL A 224 18.83 12.09 9.10
N ALA A 225 18.28 11.28 8.19
CA ALA A 225 17.68 9.99 8.52
C ALA A 225 18.60 8.85 8.08
N TYR A 226 18.69 7.80 8.89
CA TYR A 226 19.52 6.63 8.60
C TYR A 226 18.88 5.37 9.16
N SER A 227 19.05 4.26 8.45
CA SER A 227 18.56 2.95 8.89
C SER A 227 19.54 2.31 9.86
N THR A 228 19.02 1.62 10.88
CA THR A 228 19.82 0.99 11.94
C THR A 228 19.80 -0.54 11.88
N LYS A 229 18.94 -1.14 11.05
CA LYS A 229 18.77 -2.59 10.97
C LYS A 229 18.62 -3.05 9.53
N TYR A 230 19.25 -4.18 9.20
CA TYR A 230 19.03 -4.89 7.96
C TYR A 230 18.06 -6.06 8.20
N PHE A 231 16.97 -6.10 7.45
CA PHE A 231 16.00 -7.17 7.47
C PHE A 231 16.30 -8.12 6.30
N ARG A 232 16.67 -9.36 6.62
CA ARG A 232 16.85 -10.44 5.65
C ARG A 232 15.68 -11.39 5.73
N ARG A 233 14.88 -11.47 4.67
CA ARG A 233 13.62 -12.25 4.60
C ARG A 233 13.69 -13.39 3.59
N THR A 234 14.68 -13.37 2.71
CA THR A 234 14.95 -14.41 1.71
C THR A 234 16.43 -14.51 1.44
N ASP A 235 16.87 -15.65 0.92
CA ASP A 235 18.25 -15.85 0.44
C ASP A 235 18.45 -15.34 -0.99
N GLU A 236 17.35 -15.09 -1.70
CA GLU A 236 17.38 -14.56 -3.06
C GLU A 236 17.53 -13.03 -3.06
N GLU A 237 18.37 -12.52 -3.97
CA GLU A 237 18.46 -11.10 -4.25
C GLU A 237 17.31 -10.72 -5.18
N ALA A 238 16.42 -9.87 -4.69
CA ALA A 238 15.27 -9.37 -5.46
C ALA A 238 15.04 -7.89 -5.19
N ASP A 239 14.71 -7.15 -6.23
CA ASP A 239 14.44 -5.71 -6.14
C ASP A 239 13.00 -5.40 -5.70
N THR A 240 12.13 -6.39 -5.70
CA THR A 240 10.71 -6.29 -5.38
C THR A 240 10.15 -7.64 -4.97
N ILE A 241 8.98 -7.66 -4.31
CA ILE A 241 8.15 -8.87 -4.28
C ILE A 241 7.29 -8.85 -5.55
N THR A 242 7.51 -9.82 -6.41
CA THR A 242 6.65 -10.05 -7.58
C THR A 242 5.43 -10.86 -7.13
N PRO A 243 4.20 -10.42 -7.46
CA PRO A 243 3.01 -11.19 -7.16
C PRO A 243 2.96 -12.49 -7.99
N ASP A 244 2.32 -13.52 -7.45
CA ASP A 244 2.08 -14.79 -8.17
C ASP A 244 1.11 -14.56 -9.34
N VAL A 245 0.17 -13.61 -9.16
CA VAL A 245 -0.77 -13.18 -10.20
C VAL A 245 -0.71 -11.67 -10.35
N ARG A 246 -0.17 -11.21 -11.48
CA ARG A 246 -0.05 -9.77 -11.76
C ARG A 246 -1.36 -9.22 -12.30
N ILE A 247 -1.94 -8.26 -11.61
CA ILE A 247 -3.14 -7.54 -12.01
C ILE A 247 -2.94 -6.06 -11.72
N GLU A 248 -3.05 -5.23 -12.75
CA GLU A 248 -2.97 -3.77 -12.65
C GLU A 248 -4.36 -3.19 -12.93
N MET A 249 -4.73 -2.13 -12.20
CA MET A 249 -5.97 -1.39 -12.46
C MET A 249 -5.76 -0.47 -13.66
N SER A 250 -6.58 -0.61 -14.68
CA SER A 250 -6.61 0.32 -15.81
C SER A 250 -7.40 1.59 -15.47
N PHE A 251 -7.20 2.65 -16.26
CA PHE A 251 -8.06 3.84 -16.17
C PHE A 251 -9.53 3.51 -16.44
N THR A 252 -9.79 2.60 -17.35
CA THR A 252 -11.14 2.12 -17.66
C THR A 252 -11.79 1.39 -16.47
N ASP A 253 -11.04 0.56 -15.74
CA ASP A 253 -11.54 -0.10 -14.52
C ASP A 253 -11.87 0.95 -13.45
N PHE A 254 -10.95 1.89 -13.22
CA PHE A 254 -11.16 2.98 -12.28
C PHE A 254 -12.42 3.80 -12.61
N THR A 255 -12.61 4.18 -13.89
CA THR A 255 -13.77 4.98 -14.32
C THR A 255 -15.10 4.24 -14.18
N LYS A 256 -15.06 2.91 -14.26
CA LYS A 256 -16.23 2.05 -14.06
C LYS A 256 -16.44 1.63 -12.61
N GLY A 257 -15.55 2.04 -11.69
CA GLY A 257 -15.62 1.63 -10.29
C GLY A 257 -15.33 0.15 -10.05
N ILE A 258 -14.54 -0.48 -10.93
CA ILE A 258 -14.20 -1.91 -10.87
C ILE A 258 -12.83 -2.07 -10.21
N ASP A 259 -12.70 -2.97 -9.25
CA ASP A 259 -11.42 -3.48 -8.76
C ASP A 259 -11.10 -4.82 -9.46
N PRO A 260 -10.18 -4.82 -10.45
CA PRO A 260 -9.89 -6.03 -11.21
C PRO A 260 -9.24 -7.12 -10.33
N VAL A 261 -8.57 -6.76 -9.24
CA VAL A 261 -8.01 -7.72 -8.28
C VAL A 261 -9.14 -8.41 -7.51
N TYR A 262 -10.13 -7.65 -7.02
CA TYR A 262 -11.28 -8.21 -6.34
C TYR A 262 -12.09 -9.12 -7.25
N GLU A 263 -12.39 -8.69 -8.48
CA GLU A 263 -13.16 -9.47 -9.45
C GLU A 263 -12.43 -10.77 -9.82
N TRP A 264 -11.11 -10.72 -9.98
CA TRP A 264 -10.33 -11.92 -10.23
C TRP A 264 -10.40 -12.90 -9.04
N ILE A 265 -10.20 -12.41 -7.81
CA ILE A 265 -10.26 -13.26 -6.61
C ILE A 265 -11.68 -13.84 -6.42
N LYS A 266 -12.71 -13.04 -6.69
CA LYS A 266 -14.11 -13.49 -6.61
C LYS A 266 -14.38 -14.69 -7.53
N ALA A 267 -13.76 -14.71 -8.70
CA ALA A 267 -13.93 -15.77 -9.71
C ALA A 267 -13.16 -17.07 -9.38
N GLN A 268 -12.21 -17.10 -8.41
CA GLN A 268 -11.46 -18.31 -8.00
C GLN A 268 -12.31 -19.22 -7.11
#